data_77bfde350b44385bace2bc300d8df767
#
_entry.id   77bfde350b44385bace2bc300d8df767
#
_cell.length_a   1.000
_cell.length_b   1.000
_cell.length_c   1.000
_cell.angle_alpha   90.00
_cell.angle_beta   90.00
_cell.angle_gamma   90.00
#
_symmetry.space_group_name_H-M   'P 1'
#
loop_
_entity.id
_entity.type
_entity.pdbx_description
1 polymer ?
#
loop_
_entity_poly.entity_id
_entity_poly.type
_entity_poly.pdbx_seq_one_letter_code
_entity_poly.pdbx_strand_id
1 'polypeptide(L)'
;SGKPSGLYASDHDIFAFMIDGGSMVDGGGARDQLNRGFIVWNSEVGSRTFGLMTFLFRVCCGNHLIHDASDVTKLIVRHTSGGPARFDREAMPSLIEYVNASAAPLEAKIKTLKAMPLSVLYDNGNILNDEWMATVSKSRGFSRSELRLGIQFAKAEEGQCACVWDLINGLTASARSLEFMDARFDLERRAGKMMELAV
;
A
#
# COMPACT_ATOMS: atom_id res chain seq x y z
N SER A 1 -17.04 9.14 -15.56
CA SER A 1 -16.30 8.49 -14.46
C SER A 1 -15.66 7.23 -15.01
N GLY A 2 -14.42 7.35 -15.51
CA GLY A 2 -13.67 6.18 -15.96
C GLY A 2 -13.35 5.29 -14.77
N LYS A 3 -13.73 4.01 -14.85
CA LYS A 3 -13.16 3.01 -13.96
C LYS A 3 -11.63 3.08 -14.18
N PRO A 4 -10.81 3.18 -13.12
CA PRO A 4 -9.38 3.10 -13.30
C PRO A 4 -9.09 1.78 -14.00
N SER A 5 -8.43 1.85 -15.16
CA SER A 5 -7.95 0.63 -15.80
C SER A 5 -6.98 -0.01 -14.82
N GLY A 6 -7.20 -1.26 -14.45
CA GLY A 6 -6.30 -2.00 -13.56
C GLY A 6 -4.95 -2.34 -14.22
N LEU A 7 -4.71 -1.87 -15.44
CA LEU A 7 -3.51 -2.14 -16.20
C LEU A 7 -2.76 -0.83 -16.47
N TYR A 8 -1.51 -0.78 -16.05
CA TYR A 8 -0.60 0.34 -16.26
C TYR A 8 0.67 -0.17 -16.94
N ALA A 9 1.13 0.56 -17.94
CA ALA A 9 2.40 0.31 -18.59
C ALA A 9 3.29 1.56 -18.43
N SER A 10 4.53 1.36 -18.02
CA SER A 10 5.62 2.32 -18.14
C SER A 10 6.47 1.95 -19.36
N ASP A 11 7.55 2.69 -19.59
CA ASP A 11 8.46 2.41 -20.72
C ASP A 11 9.07 0.99 -20.65
N HIS A 12 9.15 0.39 -19.48
CA HIS A 12 9.86 -0.85 -19.22
C HIS A 12 9.09 -1.89 -18.40
N ASP A 13 8.06 -1.46 -17.68
CA ASP A 13 7.35 -2.28 -16.70
C ASP A 13 5.84 -2.27 -16.97
N ILE A 14 5.20 -3.40 -16.70
CA ILE A 14 3.74 -3.56 -16.74
C ILE A 14 3.26 -3.90 -15.33
N PHE A 15 2.20 -3.22 -14.89
CA PHE A 15 1.54 -3.46 -13.62
C PHE A 15 0.06 -3.76 -13.86
N ALA A 16 -0.42 -4.87 -13.34
CA ALA A 16 -1.83 -5.24 -13.39
C ALA A 16 -2.40 -5.32 -11.97
N PHE A 17 -3.39 -4.47 -11.67
CA PHE A 17 -4.12 -4.47 -10.40
C PHE A 17 -5.44 -5.21 -10.57
N MET A 18 -5.67 -6.19 -9.73
CA MET A 18 -6.91 -6.97 -9.68
C MET A 18 -7.54 -6.82 -8.30
N ILE A 19 -8.82 -6.43 -8.28
CA ILE A 19 -9.55 -6.14 -7.04
C ILE A 19 -10.70 -7.14 -6.94
N ASP A 20 -10.78 -7.81 -5.81
CA ASP A 20 -11.93 -8.64 -5.48
C ASP A 20 -13.01 -7.78 -4.80
N GLY A 21 -14.08 -7.49 -5.54
CA GLY A 21 -15.22 -6.73 -5.02
C GLY A 21 -16.06 -7.46 -3.96
N GLY A 22 -15.84 -8.76 -3.78
CA GLY A 22 -16.53 -9.59 -2.79
C GLY A 22 -15.82 -9.67 -1.43
N SER A 23 -14.52 -9.34 -1.38
CA SER A 23 -13.72 -9.44 -0.16
C SER A 23 -13.56 -8.09 0.54
N MET A 24 -14.61 -7.65 1.21
CA MET A 24 -14.59 -6.38 1.94
C MET A 24 -13.91 -6.52 3.30
N VAL A 25 -13.08 -5.53 3.64
CA VAL A 25 -12.46 -5.30 4.95
C VAL A 25 -13.03 -4.01 5.49
N ASP A 26 -13.67 -4.04 6.64
CA ASP A 26 -14.25 -2.86 7.29
C ASP A 26 -13.21 -2.19 8.19
N GLY A 27 -12.70 -1.07 7.75
CA GLY A 27 -11.79 -0.24 8.54
C GLY A 27 -12.46 0.60 9.62
N GLY A 28 -13.76 0.42 9.88
CA GLY A 28 -14.48 1.12 10.96
C GLY A 28 -14.90 2.55 10.61
N GLY A 29 -15.36 2.77 9.38
CA GLY A 29 -15.92 4.05 8.93
C GLY A 29 -16.39 4.00 7.49
N ALA A 30 -17.36 4.85 7.13
CA ALA A 30 -17.93 4.87 5.77
C ALA A 30 -16.86 5.12 4.68
N ARG A 31 -15.77 5.77 5.03
CA ARG A 31 -14.63 6.04 4.12
C ARG A 31 -13.56 4.95 4.15
N ASP A 32 -13.58 4.05 5.10
CA ASP A 32 -12.59 2.99 5.31
C ASP A 32 -13.11 1.60 4.91
N GLN A 33 -13.94 1.58 3.88
CA GLN A 33 -14.26 0.33 3.20
C GLN A 33 -13.14 0.02 2.22
N LEU A 34 -12.51 -1.14 2.42
CA LEU A 34 -11.41 -1.60 1.60
C LEU A 34 -11.75 -2.95 0.98
N ASN A 35 -11.34 -3.14 -0.26
CA ASN A 35 -11.39 -4.43 -0.93
C ASN A 35 -9.98 -5.02 -1.01
N ARG A 36 -9.87 -6.32 -0.91
CA ARG A 36 -8.61 -7.00 -1.18
C ARG A 36 -8.31 -7.01 -2.66
N GLY A 37 -7.04 -6.96 -2.98
CA GLY A 37 -6.56 -7.08 -4.33
C GLY A 37 -5.16 -7.63 -4.37
N PHE A 38 -4.70 -7.90 -5.59
CA PHE A 38 -3.32 -8.27 -5.84
C PHE A 38 -2.81 -7.52 -7.06
N ILE A 39 -1.53 -7.23 -7.04
CA ILE A 39 -0.80 -6.60 -8.13
C ILE A 39 0.19 -7.61 -8.69
N VAL A 40 0.17 -7.74 -9.99
CA VAL A 40 1.19 -8.47 -10.76
C VAL A 40 2.01 -7.46 -11.53
N TRP A 41 3.32 -7.61 -11.53
CA TRP A 41 4.20 -6.79 -12.35
C TRP A 41 5.19 -7.64 -13.12
N ASN A 42 5.58 -7.12 -14.27
CA ASN A 42 6.60 -7.70 -15.12
C ASN A 42 7.47 -6.59 -15.72
N SER A 43 8.76 -6.85 -15.90
CA SER A 43 9.68 -5.95 -16.61
C SER A 43 10.20 -6.63 -17.86
N GLU A 44 9.94 -6.03 -19.02
CA GLU A 44 10.41 -6.57 -20.31
C GLU A 44 11.93 -6.44 -20.49
N VAL A 45 12.53 -5.44 -19.85
CA VAL A 45 13.98 -5.19 -19.92
C VAL A 45 14.76 -5.82 -18.77
N GLY A 46 14.09 -6.60 -17.89
CA GLY A 46 14.72 -7.27 -16.77
C GLY A 46 15.18 -6.34 -15.65
N SER A 47 14.73 -5.08 -15.64
CA SER A 47 15.01 -4.11 -14.56
C SER A 47 14.34 -4.53 -13.24
N ARG A 48 13.22 -5.23 -13.32
CA ARG A 48 12.50 -5.85 -12.20
C ARG A 48 12.25 -7.32 -12.46
N THR A 49 12.21 -8.10 -11.41
CA THR A 49 11.73 -9.48 -11.47
C THR A 49 10.24 -9.52 -11.71
N PHE A 50 9.72 -10.56 -12.32
CA PHE A 50 8.29 -10.84 -12.30
C PHE A 50 7.84 -11.06 -10.87
N GLY A 51 6.73 -10.45 -10.46
CA GLY A 51 6.28 -10.57 -9.10
C GLY A 51 4.79 -10.36 -8.91
N LEU A 52 4.35 -10.73 -7.71
CA LEU A 52 2.99 -10.62 -7.23
C LEU A 52 3.02 -10.15 -5.78
N MET A 53 2.15 -9.22 -5.45
CA MET A 53 1.91 -8.76 -4.07
C MET A 53 0.42 -8.51 -3.87
N THR A 54 0.00 -8.56 -2.64
CA THR A 54 -1.36 -8.19 -2.24
C THR A 54 -1.44 -6.73 -1.85
N PHE A 55 -2.66 -6.17 -1.94
CA PHE A 55 -2.94 -4.82 -1.48
C PHE A 55 -4.38 -4.70 -0.99
N LEU A 56 -4.64 -3.65 -0.24
CA LEU A 56 -5.99 -3.19 0.10
C LEU A 56 -6.33 -1.99 -0.79
N PHE A 57 -7.48 -2.05 -1.43
CA PHE A 57 -8.01 -0.97 -2.26
C PHE A 57 -9.05 -0.19 -1.48
N ARG A 58 -8.80 1.08 -1.22
CA ARG A 58 -9.74 1.96 -0.55
C ARG A 58 -10.76 2.49 -1.56
N VAL A 59 -11.99 2.05 -1.45
CA VAL A 59 -13.05 2.26 -2.45
C VAL A 59 -13.36 3.75 -2.67
N CYS A 60 -13.40 4.55 -1.60
CA CYS A 60 -13.79 5.96 -1.68
C CYS A 60 -12.78 6.87 -2.41
N CYS A 61 -11.50 6.53 -2.34
CA CYS A 61 -10.41 7.39 -2.82
C CYS A 61 -9.61 6.77 -3.97
N GLY A 62 -9.79 5.48 -4.25
CA GLY A 62 -8.99 4.77 -5.26
C GLY A 62 -7.52 4.58 -4.89
N ASN A 63 -7.20 4.59 -3.59
CA ASN A 63 -5.84 4.38 -3.10
C ASN A 63 -5.52 2.90 -3.05
N HIS A 64 -4.31 2.54 -3.44
CA HIS A 64 -3.76 1.22 -3.24
C HIS A 64 -2.87 1.24 -2.00
N LEU A 65 -3.21 0.46 -1.00
CA LEU A 65 -2.38 0.21 0.15
C LEU A 65 -1.68 -1.13 -0.05
N ILE A 66 -0.49 -1.09 -0.64
CA ILE A 66 0.32 -2.28 -0.91
C ILE A 66 1.02 -2.66 0.40
N HIS A 67 0.61 -3.75 1.01
CA HIS A 67 1.21 -4.23 2.23
C HIS A 67 1.78 -5.64 2.05
N ASP A 68 2.99 -5.85 2.55
CA ASP A 68 3.51 -7.18 2.81
C ASP A 68 2.79 -7.67 4.08
N ALA A 69 1.65 -8.30 3.95
CA ALA A 69 1.14 -9.07 5.07
C ALA A 69 2.16 -10.19 5.32
N SER A 70 2.60 -10.35 6.55
CA SER A 70 3.52 -11.43 6.97
C SER A 70 3.01 -12.83 6.61
N ASP A 71 1.74 -12.92 6.25
CA ASP A 71 1.04 -14.14 5.88
C ASP A 71 0.66 -14.22 4.40
N VAL A 72 0.99 -13.22 3.57
CA VAL A 72 0.64 -13.21 2.16
C VAL A 72 1.89 -13.16 1.29
N THR A 73 1.97 -14.12 0.45
CA THR A 73 3.12 -14.51 -0.33
C THR A 73 3.53 -13.40 -1.29
N LYS A 74 4.61 -12.73 -0.98
CA LYS A 74 5.40 -12.00 -1.97
C LYS A 74 6.09 -13.05 -2.83
N LEU A 75 5.52 -13.35 -3.97
CA LEU A 75 6.17 -14.20 -4.93
C LEU A 75 6.99 -13.34 -5.90
N ILE A 76 8.29 -13.53 -5.86
CA ILE A 76 9.23 -12.92 -6.81
C ILE A 76 9.88 -14.05 -7.60
N VAL A 77 9.68 -14.03 -8.90
CA VAL A 77 10.23 -15.03 -9.80
C VAL A 77 11.22 -14.37 -10.75
N ARG A 78 12.42 -14.92 -10.87
CA ARG A 78 13.39 -14.47 -11.87
C ARG A 78 12.92 -14.87 -13.28
N HIS A 79 13.28 -14.07 -14.28
CA HIS A 79 13.05 -14.38 -15.69
C HIS A 79 13.91 -15.57 -16.14
N THR A 80 13.48 -16.77 -15.80
CA THR A 80 14.09 -18.03 -16.23
C THR A 80 13.04 -18.91 -16.88
N SER A 81 13.46 -19.89 -17.68
CA SER A 81 12.55 -20.80 -18.39
C SER A 81 11.56 -21.55 -17.46
N GLY A 82 11.91 -21.74 -16.18
CA GLY A 82 11.04 -22.34 -15.17
C GLY A 82 10.17 -21.35 -14.40
N GLY A 83 10.33 -20.05 -14.62
CA GLY A 83 9.63 -18.98 -13.91
C GLY A 83 8.10 -19.06 -13.99
N PRO A 84 7.50 -19.17 -15.19
CA PRO A 84 6.04 -19.26 -15.34
C PRO A 84 5.42 -20.45 -14.59
N ALA A 85 6.01 -21.63 -14.74
CA ALA A 85 5.52 -22.84 -14.08
C ALA A 85 5.65 -22.78 -12.55
N ARG A 86 6.66 -22.07 -12.04
CA ARG A 86 6.81 -21.80 -10.62
C ARG A 86 5.74 -20.83 -10.13
N PHE A 87 5.46 -19.78 -10.91
CA PHE A 87 4.43 -18.81 -10.59
C PHE A 87 3.07 -19.50 -10.46
N ASP A 88 2.64 -20.29 -11.44
CA ASP A 88 1.34 -20.96 -11.43
C ASP A 88 1.21 -21.88 -10.20
N ARG A 89 2.25 -22.60 -9.84
CA ARG A 89 2.25 -23.56 -8.74
C ARG A 89 2.21 -22.88 -7.36
N GLU A 90 2.93 -21.79 -7.19
CA GLU A 90 3.11 -21.12 -5.90
C GLU A 90 2.16 -19.95 -5.68
N ALA A 91 1.87 -19.16 -6.74
CA ALA A 91 1.06 -17.96 -6.64
C ALA A 91 -0.43 -18.25 -6.48
N MET A 92 -0.97 -19.16 -7.29
CA MET A 92 -2.40 -19.41 -7.31
C MET A 92 -2.97 -19.90 -5.97
N PRO A 93 -2.36 -20.89 -5.29
CA PRO A 93 -2.82 -21.29 -3.96
C PRO A 93 -2.80 -20.13 -2.95
N SER A 94 -1.72 -19.36 -2.93
CA SER A 94 -1.56 -18.24 -2.00
C SER A 94 -2.56 -17.12 -2.24
N LEU A 95 -2.91 -16.84 -3.51
CA LEU A 95 -3.97 -15.89 -3.85
C LEU A 95 -5.34 -16.34 -3.37
N ILE A 96 -5.66 -17.62 -3.58
CA ILE A 96 -6.92 -18.22 -3.13
C ILE A 96 -7.00 -18.15 -1.60
N GLU A 97 -5.93 -18.48 -0.91
CA GLU A 97 -5.84 -18.39 0.54
C GLU A 97 -6.04 -16.94 1.02
N TYR A 98 -5.37 -15.97 0.41
CA TYR A 98 -5.53 -14.55 0.75
C TYR A 98 -6.96 -14.04 0.56
N VAL A 99 -7.59 -14.35 -0.57
CA VAL A 99 -8.96 -13.90 -0.86
C VAL A 99 -9.96 -14.53 0.12
N ASN A 100 -9.75 -15.80 0.49
CA ASN A 100 -10.63 -16.52 1.42
C ASN A 100 -10.28 -16.30 2.91
N ALA A 101 -9.16 -15.64 3.23
CA ALA A 101 -8.78 -15.38 4.60
C ALA A 101 -9.80 -14.49 5.33
N SER A 102 -9.93 -14.65 6.63
CA SER A 102 -10.77 -13.78 7.45
C SER A 102 -10.35 -12.29 7.32
N ALA A 103 -11.31 -11.37 7.29
CA ALA A 103 -11.03 -9.93 7.32
C ALA A 103 -10.60 -9.45 8.72
N ALA A 104 -11.00 -10.16 9.77
CA ALA A 104 -10.83 -9.72 11.15
C ALA A 104 -9.39 -9.33 11.56
N PRO A 105 -8.32 -10.03 11.15
CA PRO A 105 -6.96 -9.59 11.47
C PRO A 105 -6.60 -8.24 10.84
N LEU A 106 -7.03 -7.98 9.60
CA LEU A 106 -6.79 -6.70 8.91
C LEU A 106 -7.59 -5.58 9.56
N GLU A 107 -8.84 -5.82 9.91
CA GLU A 107 -9.71 -4.88 10.62
C GLU A 107 -9.12 -4.50 11.98
N ALA A 108 -8.61 -5.49 12.72
CA ALA A 108 -7.92 -5.26 13.99
C ALA A 108 -6.66 -4.39 13.82
N LYS A 109 -5.84 -4.67 12.79
CA LYS A 109 -4.67 -3.84 12.46
C LYS A 109 -5.05 -2.40 12.14
N ILE A 110 -6.06 -2.19 11.30
CA ILE A 110 -6.55 -0.85 10.95
C ILE A 110 -7.04 -0.12 12.19
N LYS A 111 -7.81 -0.79 13.05
CA LYS A 111 -8.29 -0.23 14.32
C LYS A 111 -7.13 0.20 15.23
N THR A 112 -6.09 -0.61 15.31
CA THR A 112 -4.87 -0.29 16.08
C THR A 112 -4.17 0.94 15.51
N LEU A 113 -3.98 1.01 14.17
CA LEU A 113 -3.33 2.16 13.51
C LEU A 113 -4.12 3.46 13.67
N LYS A 114 -5.45 3.39 13.70
CA LYS A 114 -6.32 4.54 13.99
C LYS A 114 -6.21 5.04 15.44
N ALA A 115 -5.97 4.14 16.37
CA ALA A 115 -5.73 4.49 17.77
C ALA A 115 -4.29 4.96 18.05
N MET A 116 -3.38 4.76 17.11
CA MET A 116 -1.95 5.01 17.25
C MET A 116 -1.62 6.46 16.86
N PRO A 117 -1.28 7.35 17.82
CA PRO A 117 -0.93 8.73 17.51
C PRO A 117 0.40 8.82 16.75
N LEU A 118 0.62 9.90 16.03
CA LEU A 118 1.86 10.12 15.26
C LEU A 118 3.13 10.21 16.14
N SER A 119 2.99 10.47 17.43
CA SER A 119 4.10 10.44 18.40
C SER A 119 4.79 9.07 18.49
N VAL A 120 4.09 7.99 18.15
CA VAL A 120 4.70 6.65 18.07
C VAL A 120 5.84 6.58 17.03
N LEU A 121 5.78 7.40 15.98
CA LEU A 121 6.84 7.46 14.96
C LEU A 121 8.08 8.20 15.44
N TYR A 122 7.87 9.27 16.15
CA TYR A 122 8.87 10.07 16.87
C TYR A 122 8.18 11.05 17.80
N ASP A 123 8.49 11.01 19.09
CA ASP A 123 7.95 11.93 20.09
C ASP A 123 9.01 12.95 20.53
N ASN A 124 8.82 14.20 20.15
CA ASN A 124 9.61 15.34 20.59
C ASN A 124 8.73 16.47 21.16
N GLY A 125 7.46 16.15 21.46
CA GLY A 125 6.47 17.12 21.91
C GLY A 125 5.89 18.03 20.80
N ASN A 126 6.45 17.99 19.58
CA ASN A 126 6.04 18.84 18.46
C ASN A 126 5.85 18.00 17.19
N ILE A 127 4.74 17.32 17.12
CA ILE A 127 4.40 16.46 15.97
C ILE A 127 4.25 17.30 14.68
N LEU A 128 4.73 16.76 13.56
CA LEU A 128 4.69 17.36 12.21
C LEU A 128 5.60 18.60 12.02
N ASN A 129 6.47 18.92 12.98
CA ASN A 129 7.51 19.94 12.77
C ASN A 129 8.67 19.43 11.91
N ASP A 130 9.64 20.28 11.60
CA ASP A 130 10.78 19.94 10.73
C ASP A 130 11.68 18.84 11.33
N GLU A 131 11.83 18.79 12.65
CA GLU A 131 12.60 17.76 13.34
C GLU A 131 11.88 16.41 13.27
N TRP A 132 10.59 16.40 13.55
CA TRP A 132 9.74 15.21 13.40
C TRP A 132 9.82 14.68 11.95
N MET A 133 9.63 15.56 10.95
CA MET A 133 9.74 15.17 9.55
C MET A 133 11.11 14.63 9.18
N ALA A 134 12.20 15.20 9.72
CA ALA A 134 13.55 14.71 9.46
C ALA A 134 13.77 13.32 10.01
N THR A 135 13.31 13.07 11.23
CA THR A 135 13.46 11.78 11.92
C THR A 135 12.62 10.69 11.27
N VAL A 136 11.34 10.97 11.00
CA VAL A 136 10.42 10.01 10.34
C VAL A 136 10.89 9.74 8.89
N SER A 137 11.35 10.75 8.17
CA SER A 137 11.94 10.61 6.84
C SER A 137 13.06 9.57 6.86
N LYS A 138 14.02 9.72 7.77
CA LYS A 138 15.18 8.82 7.89
C LYS A 138 14.79 7.41 8.35
N SER A 139 13.90 7.29 9.34
CA SER A 139 13.55 6.01 9.95
C SER A 139 12.58 5.18 9.10
N ARG A 140 11.74 5.82 8.29
CA ARG A 140 10.70 5.16 7.47
C ARG A 140 10.98 5.18 5.96
N GLY A 141 12.07 5.80 5.54
CA GLY A 141 12.52 5.82 4.15
C GLY A 141 11.66 6.70 3.22
N PHE A 142 11.00 7.73 3.75
CA PHE A 142 10.31 8.74 2.96
C PHE A 142 11.20 9.96 2.77
N SER A 143 11.07 10.68 1.66
CA SER A 143 11.60 12.03 1.55
C SER A 143 10.74 13.00 2.37
N ARG A 144 11.33 14.14 2.78
CA ARG A 144 10.55 15.18 3.48
C ARG A 144 9.42 15.75 2.61
N SER A 145 9.63 15.80 1.29
CA SER A 145 8.60 16.24 0.33
C SER A 145 7.43 15.26 0.27
N GLU A 146 7.70 13.96 0.24
CA GLU A 146 6.65 12.93 0.30
C GLU A 146 5.84 13.01 1.60
N LEU A 147 6.52 13.18 2.75
CA LEU A 147 5.82 13.34 4.03
C LEU A 147 4.95 14.60 4.06
N ARG A 148 5.47 15.76 3.60
CA ARG A 148 4.68 17.00 3.52
C ARG A 148 3.46 16.83 2.64
N LEU A 149 3.63 16.24 1.47
CA LEU A 149 2.54 16.00 0.53
C LEU A 149 1.53 15.00 1.12
N GLY A 150 2.00 13.91 1.73
CA GLY A 150 1.14 12.94 2.41
C GLY A 150 0.31 13.59 3.53
N ILE A 151 0.91 14.44 4.36
CA ILE A 151 0.20 15.18 5.40
C ILE A 151 -0.85 16.14 4.82
N GLN A 152 -0.53 16.81 3.71
CA GLN A 152 -1.49 17.68 3.01
C GLN A 152 -2.68 16.88 2.48
N PHE A 153 -2.44 15.75 1.82
CA PHE A 153 -3.50 14.88 1.33
C PHE A 153 -4.33 14.28 2.46
N ALA A 154 -3.70 13.86 3.58
CA ALA A 154 -4.42 13.39 4.76
C ALA A 154 -5.38 14.47 5.28
N LYS A 155 -4.91 15.71 5.45
CA LYS A 155 -5.75 16.83 5.90
C LYS A 155 -6.88 17.14 4.91
N ALA A 156 -6.62 17.05 3.60
CA ALA A 156 -7.63 17.34 2.58
C ALA A 156 -8.71 16.24 2.49
N GLU A 157 -8.32 14.98 2.59
CA GLU A 157 -9.25 13.87 2.40
C GLU A 157 -9.89 13.39 3.72
N GLU A 158 -9.14 13.40 4.85
CA GLU A 158 -9.62 12.93 6.15
C GLU A 158 -10.02 14.08 7.10
N GLY A 159 -9.73 15.33 6.72
CA GLY A 159 -9.93 16.51 7.58
C GLY A 159 -8.80 16.73 8.60
N GLN A 160 -7.93 15.77 8.81
CA GLN A 160 -6.83 15.80 9.76
C GLN A 160 -5.68 14.85 9.36
N CYS A 161 -4.57 14.96 10.09
CA CYS A 161 -3.50 13.96 10.09
C CYS A 161 -3.04 13.79 11.55
N ALA A 162 -3.78 12.99 12.33
CA ALA A 162 -3.60 12.86 13.78
C ALA A 162 -3.05 11.49 14.18
N CYS A 163 -3.31 10.46 13.39
CA CYS A 163 -2.90 9.09 13.67
C CYS A 163 -2.08 8.48 12.52
N VAL A 164 -1.48 7.33 12.78
CA VAL A 164 -0.67 6.62 11.78
C VAL A 164 -1.51 6.23 10.56
N TRP A 165 -2.78 5.84 10.76
CA TRP A 165 -3.69 5.52 9.67
C TRP A 165 -3.94 6.71 8.74
N ASP A 166 -4.15 7.92 9.27
CA ASP A 166 -4.32 9.13 8.48
C ASP A 166 -3.08 9.39 7.60
N LEU A 167 -1.88 9.23 8.18
CA LEU A 167 -0.62 9.42 7.44
C LEU A 167 -0.46 8.38 6.33
N ILE A 168 -0.77 7.11 6.58
CA ILE A 168 -0.74 6.05 5.56
C ILE A 168 -1.69 6.41 4.41
N ASN A 169 -2.93 6.80 4.72
CA ASN A 169 -3.90 7.22 3.71
C ASN A 169 -3.44 8.44 2.92
N GLY A 170 -2.88 9.43 3.58
CA GLY A 170 -2.36 10.62 2.92
C GLY A 170 -1.18 10.32 1.99
N LEU A 171 -0.26 9.45 2.40
CA LEU A 171 0.88 9.02 1.57
C LEU A 171 0.39 8.25 0.33
N THR A 172 -0.53 7.30 0.49
CA THR A 172 -1.09 6.54 -0.63
C THR A 172 -1.96 7.43 -1.55
N ALA A 173 -2.66 8.41 -0.99
CA ALA A 173 -3.39 9.40 -1.77
C ALA A 173 -2.45 10.28 -2.58
N SER A 174 -1.34 10.74 -1.99
CA SER A 174 -0.34 11.55 -2.67
C SER A 174 0.36 10.80 -3.81
N ALA A 175 0.49 9.49 -3.69
CA ALA A 175 1.07 8.64 -4.73
C ALA A 175 0.31 8.73 -6.07
N ARG A 176 -1.01 9.01 -6.04
CA ARG A 176 -1.81 9.21 -7.27
C ARG A 176 -1.39 10.43 -8.10
N SER A 177 -0.73 11.41 -7.49
CA SER A 177 -0.24 12.60 -8.19
C SER A 177 1.10 12.38 -8.88
N LEU A 178 1.74 11.23 -8.69
CA LEU A 178 2.99 10.89 -9.34
C LEU A 178 2.74 10.47 -10.78
N GLU A 179 3.55 11.01 -11.70
CA GLU A 179 3.45 10.76 -13.14
C GLU A 179 3.82 9.31 -13.49
N PHE A 180 4.88 8.80 -12.86
CA PHE A 180 5.42 7.47 -13.17
C PHE A 180 4.86 6.41 -12.23
N MET A 181 4.36 5.32 -12.81
CA MET A 181 3.76 4.21 -12.07
C MET A 181 4.75 3.54 -11.11
N ASP A 182 6.03 3.49 -11.46
CA ASP A 182 7.10 2.93 -10.62
C ASP A 182 7.26 3.70 -9.31
N ALA A 183 7.30 5.03 -9.40
CA ALA A 183 7.41 5.90 -8.24
C ALA A 183 6.14 5.81 -7.38
N ARG A 184 4.97 5.73 -8.01
CA ARG A 184 3.70 5.51 -7.34
C ARG A 184 3.70 4.20 -6.57
N PHE A 185 4.03 3.10 -7.23
CA PHE A 185 4.12 1.76 -6.63
C PHE A 185 5.09 1.73 -5.44
N ASP A 186 6.27 2.33 -5.59
CA ASP A 186 7.27 2.35 -4.53
C ASP A 186 6.82 3.17 -3.31
N LEU A 187 6.10 4.28 -3.51
CA LEU A 187 5.53 5.07 -2.42
C LEU A 187 4.39 4.34 -1.73
N GLU A 188 3.45 3.76 -2.48
CA GLU A 188 2.34 2.96 -1.95
C GLU A 188 2.86 1.76 -1.13
N ARG A 189 3.92 1.08 -1.60
CA ARG A 189 4.55 -0.03 -0.88
C ARG A 189 5.25 0.42 0.41
N ARG A 190 5.97 1.55 0.40
CA ARG A 190 6.61 2.10 1.62
C ARG A 190 5.57 2.55 2.64
N ALA A 191 4.48 3.16 2.20
CA ALA A 191 3.36 3.51 3.06
C ALA A 191 2.69 2.26 3.66
N GLY A 192 2.49 1.22 2.86
CA GLY A 192 1.92 -0.05 3.31
C GLY A 192 2.75 -0.76 4.38
N LYS A 193 4.08 -0.65 4.35
CA LYS A 193 4.95 -1.19 5.42
C LYS A 193 4.68 -0.58 6.80
N MET A 194 4.09 0.61 6.86
CA MET A 194 3.71 1.18 8.14
C MET A 194 2.59 0.39 8.84
N MET A 195 1.87 -0.49 8.14
CA MET A 195 0.91 -1.40 8.75
C MET A 195 1.56 -2.42 9.70
N GLU A 196 2.87 -2.66 9.56
CA GLU A 196 3.64 -3.51 10.47
C GLU A 196 3.79 -2.91 11.88
N LEU A 197 3.44 -1.63 12.08
CA LEU A 197 3.42 -1.00 13.40
C LEU A 197 2.28 -1.53 14.28
N ALA A 198 1.24 -2.08 13.68
CA ALA A 198 0.11 -2.69 14.38
C ALA A 198 0.34 -4.21 14.56
N VAL A 199 1.40 -4.57 15.28
CA VAL A 199 1.73 -5.96 15.63
C VAL A 199 1.07 -6.35 16.94
#